data_bca099b6f5a6fa50f1111a2fd97c8391
#
_entry.id   bca099b6f5a6fa50f1111a2fd97c8391
#
_cell.length_a   1.000
_cell.length_b   1.000
_cell.length_c   1.000
_cell.angle_alpha   90.00
_cell.angle_beta   90.00
_cell.angle_gamma   90.00
#
_symmetry.space_group_name_H-M   'P 1'
#
loop_
_entity.id
_entity.type
_entity.pdbx_description
1 polymer ?
#
loop_
_entity_poly.entity_id
_entity_poly.type
_entity_poly.pdbx_seq_one_letter_code
_entity_poly.pdbx_strand_id
1 'polypeptide(L)'
;MRKGEVVDEKGAPLRADSPCRIGGYIFYYRELEQETPIPFEERVLYRDDHILAVDKPHFLPVMPSGRFLRETLLVRLKKKFGFEHLVPIHRIDRETAGVVIFSHNPDSRGDYASLFQKREVSKVYEALAPTLPDGRFPMTYRSCLAEGEPFFRMKEVDSEPNSETRIDVIENRRDTTLYRLTPVTGRKHQIRVHLAALKIPIINDRLYPDLQRRGADDFSLPLKLLARAISFPDPLTGQDRCFQSGREL
;
A
#
# COMPACT_ATOMS: atom_id res chain seq x y z
N MET A 1 -22.54 -1.45 21.09
CA MET A 1 -23.98 -1.45 21.41
C MET A 1 -24.32 -0.70 22.71
N ARG A 2 -23.63 -0.89 23.85
CA ARG A 2 -23.96 -0.16 25.09
C ARG A 2 -23.89 1.38 25.01
N LYS A 3 -23.10 1.94 24.11
CA LYS A 3 -22.95 3.41 23.91
C LYS A 3 -23.87 3.98 22.80
N GLY A 4 -24.75 3.19 22.19
CA GLY A 4 -25.57 3.65 21.06
C GLY A 4 -24.82 3.85 19.73
N GLU A 5 -23.57 3.40 19.64
CA GLU A 5 -22.66 3.62 18.52
C GLU A 5 -22.77 2.54 17.42
N VAL A 6 -23.73 1.64 17.53
CA VAL A 6 -24.03 0.63 16.51
C VAL A 6 -25.41 0.93 15.96
N VAL A 7 -25.48 1.17 14.65
CA VAL A 7 -26.71 1.57 13.97
C VAL A 7 -27.00 0.68 12.74
N ASP A 8 -28.23 0.62 12.33
CA ASP A 8 -28.65 -0.03 11.09
C ASP A 8 -28.44 0.88 9.86
N GLU A 9 -28.85 0.41 8.70
CA GLU A 9 -28.77 1.12 7.41
C GLU A 9 -29.52 2.48 7.41
N LYS A 10 -30.47 2.64 8.32
CA LYS A 10 -31.28 3.86 8.45
C LYS A 10 -30.74 4.80 9.55
N GLY A 11 -29.62 4.42 10.18
CA GLY A 11 -29.04 5.16 11.31
C GLY A 11 -29.75 4.91 12.64
N ALA A 12 -30.67 3.95 12.72
CA ALA A 12 -31.36 3.63 13.97
C ALA A 12 -30.45 2.80 14.90
N PRO A 13 -30.34 3.15 16.20
CA PRO A 13 -29.49 2.43 17.14
C PRO A 13 -29.90 0.97 17.31
N LEU A 14 -28.93 0.06 17.18
CA LEU A 14 -29.07 -1.36 17.43
C LEU A 14 -28.68 -1.70 18.88
N ARG A 15 -29.46 -2.58 19.51
CA ARG A 15 -29.24 -3.13 20.85
C ARG A 15 -28.84 -4.60 20.75
N ALA A 16 -28.40 -5.18 21.86
CA ALA A 16 -27.99 -6.59 21.89
C ALA A 16 -29.14 -7.57 21.63
N ASP A 17 -30.37 -7.13 21.86
CA ASP A 17 -31.63 -7.84 21.66
C ASP A 17 -32.30 -7.48 20.31
N SER A 18 -31.72 -6.61 19.50
CA SER A 18 -32.24 -6.28 18.17
C SER A 18 -32.25 -7.52 17.27
N PRO A 19 -33.35 -7.76 16.53
CA PRO A 19 -33.42 -8.93 15.66
C PRO A 19 -32.38 -8.87 14.53
N CYS A 20 -31.67 -9.99 14.31
CA CYS A 20 -30.77 -10.11 13.20
C CYS A 20 -31.51 -10.19 11.87
N ARG A 21 -31.11 -9.37 10.90
CA ARG A 21 -31.59 -9.41 9.51
C ARG A 21 -30.53 -9.98 8.60
N ILE A 22 -30.83 -11.07 7.92
CA ILE A 22 -29.93 -11.65 6.93
C ILE A 22 -29.74 -10.64 5.79
N GLY A 23 -28.49 -10.33 5.43
CA GLY A 23 -28.14 -9.36 4.36
C GLY A 23 -28.21 -7.89 4.77
N GLY A 24 -28.56 -7.57 6.02
CA GLY A 24 -28.53 -6.20 6.52
C GLY A 24 -27.11 -5.73 6.87
N TYR A 25 -26.84 -4.45 6.68
CA TYR A 25 -25.58 -3.83 7.09
C TYR A 25 -25.71 -3.25 8.50
N ILE A 26 -24.63 -3.41 9.27
CA ILE A 26 -24.47 -2.82 10.60
C ILE A 26 -23.33 -1.81 10.52
N PHE A 27 -23.62 -0.59 10.92
CA PHE A 27 -22.63 0.48 11.02
C PHE A 27 -22.26 0.69 12.47
N TYR A 28 -20.97 0.90 12.75
CA TYR A 28 -20.52 1.20 14.09
C TYR A 28 -19.39 2.22 14.08
N TYR A 29 -19.38 3.08 15.09
CA TYR A 29 -18.31 4.01 15.32
C TYR A 29 -17.20 3.32 16.12
N ARG A 30 -15.99 3.35 15.61
CA ARG A 30 -14.84 2.79 16.27
C ARG A 30 -13.99 3.91 16.86
N GLU A 31 -13.98 4.01 18.19
CA GLU A 31 -13.01 4.83 18.91
C GLU A 31 -11.78 4.01 19.21
N LEU A 32 -10.61 4.57 18.92
CA LEU A 32 -9.33 4.07 19.43
C LEU A 32 -8.88 5.04 20.52
N GLU A 33 -8.70 4.52 21.71
CA GLU A 33 -8.36 5.34 22.89
C GLU A 33 -7.04 6.06 22.70
N GLN A 34 -6.04 5.43 22.04
CA GLN A 34 -4.78 6.06 21.67
C GLN A 34 -4.25 5.45 20.37
N GLU A 35 -3.92 6.31 19.41
CA GLU A 35 -3.12 5.94 18.26
C GLU A 35 -1.67 6.38 18.50
N THR A 36 -0.73 5.46 18.32
CA THR A 36 0.69 5.83 18.41
C THR A 36 1.02 6.80 17.29
N PRO A 37 1.47 8.02 17.61
CA PRO A 37 1.92 8.97 16.59
C PRO A 37 3.05 8.37 15.76
N ILE A 38 2.98 8.54 14.44
CA ILE A 38 4.05 8.11 13.54
C ILE A 38 4.98 9.31 13.31
N PRO A 39 6.25 9.23 13.78
CA PRO A 39 7.15 10.39 13.87
C PRO A 39 7.80 10.77 12.53
N PHE A 40 7.17 10.40 11.42
CA PHE A 40 7.67 10.69 10.08
C PHE A 40 6.66 11.50 9.30
N GLU A 41 7.17 12.47 8.54
CA GLU A 41 6.34 13.34 7.71
C GLU A 41 6.28 12.84 6.26
N GLU A 42 5.11 13.05 5.67
CA GLU A 42 4.92 12.95 4.24
C GLU A 42 5.43 14.20 3.52
N ARG A 43 5.85 14.04 2.26
CA ARG A 43 6.24 15.17 1.39
C ARG A 43 5.33 15.23 0.18
N VAL A 44 4.83 16.43 -0.13
CA VAL A 44 4.10 16.65 -1.38
C VAL A 44 5.12 16.79 -2.51
N LEU A 45 4.97 15.95 -3.53
CA LEU A 45 5.81 15.98 -4.74
C LEU A 45 5.19 16.85 -5.83
N TYR A 46 3.86 16.83 -5.93
CA TYR A 46 3.13 17.56 -6.95
C TYR A 46 1.67 17.77 -6.52
N ARG A 47 1.08 18.88 -6.98
CA ARG A 47 -0.33 19.20 -6.82
C ARG A 47 -0.81 20.03 -8.00
N ASP A 48 -1.97 19.67 -8.55
CA ASP A 48 -2.76 20.47 -9.50
C ASP A 48 -4.24 20.47 -9.10
N ASP A 49 -5.15 20.80 -10.02
CA ASP A 49 -6.61 20.86 -9.76
C ASP A 49 -7.28 19.47 -9.70
N HIS A 50 -6.56 18.40 -10.00
CA HIS A 50 -7.09 17.04 -10.12
C HIS A 50 -6.45 16.06 -9.17
N ILE A 51 -5.12 16.07 -9.07
CA ILE A 51 -4.33 15.08 -8.31
C ILE A 51 -3.36 15.71 -7.33
N LEU A 52 -2.97 14.90 -6.36
CA LEU A 52 -1.91 15.16 -5.41
C LEU A 52 -0.97 13.94 -5.40
N ALA A 53 0.30 14.12 -5.78
CA ALA A 53 1.34 13.12 -5.63
C ALA A 53 2.12 13.36 -4.33
N VAL A 54 2.26 12.30 -3.53
CA VAL A 54 2.84 12.39 -2.19
C VAL A 54 3.87 11.30 -1.97
N ASP A 55 4.99 11.65 -1.36
CA ASP A 55 6.03 10.73 -0.90
C ASP A 55 5.74 10.30 0.55
N LYS A 56 5.12 9.12 0.68
CA LYS A 56 4.69 8.54 1.95
C LYS A 56 5.89 7.99 2.74
N PRO A 57 6.01 8.27 4.05
CA PRO A 57 7.01 7.60 4.87
C PRO A 57 6.66 6.12 5.15
N HIS A 58 7.64 5.36 5.64
CA HIS A 58 7.41 4.06 6.25
C HIS A 58 6.41 4.15 7.42
N PHE A 59 5.80 3.03 7.78
CA PHE A 59 4.88 2.86 8.91
C PHE A 59 3.54 3.60 8.81
N LEU A 60 3.38 4.57 7.91
CA LEU A 60 2.16 5.34 7.76
C LEU A 60 1.18 4.63 6.81
N PRO A 61 -0.03 4.22 7.26
CA PRO A 61 -1.05 3.69 6.36
C PRO A 61 -1.51 4.74 5.36
N VAL A 62 -1.88 4.33 4.14
CA VAL A 62 -2.44 5.26 3.13
C VAL A 62 -3.83 5.74 3.57
N MET A 63 -4.66 4.88 4.11
CA MET A 63 -6.04 5.16 4.51
C MET A 63 -6.39 4.44 5.82
N PRO A 64 -7.47 4.84 6.51
CA PRO A 64 -7.92 4.21 7.75
C PRO A 64 -8.04 2.69 7.62
N SER A 65 -7.35 1.96 8.49
CA SER A 65 -7.34 0.50 8.47
C SER A 65 -6.79 -0.05 9.79
N GLY A 66 -7.33 -1.16 10.24
CA GLY A 66 -6.88 -1.83 11.46
C GLY A 66 -6.93 -0.92 12.69
N ARG A 67 -5.79 -0.70 13.35
CA ARG A 67 -5.66 0.15 14.54
C ARG A 67 -5.42 1.64 14.24
N PHE A 68 -5.35 2.01 12.96
CA PHE A 68 -5.06 3.38 12.54
C PHE A 68 -6.32 4.00 11.92
N LEU A 69 -6.86 5.05 12.52
CA LEU A 69 -7.99 5.82 12.01
C LEU A 69 -7.57 7.25 11.66
N ARG A 70 -6.81 7.89 12.54
CA ARG A 70 -6.36 9.30 12.41
C ARG A 70 -4.94 9.39 11.86
N GLU A 71 -4.03 8.52 12.33
CA GLU A 71 -2.66 8.42 11.88
C GLU A 71 -2.56 7.67 10.54
N THR A 72 -3.08 8.30 9.48
CA THR A 72 -3.03 7.82 8.11
C THR A 72 -2.72 8.96 7.15
N LEU A 73 -2.10 8.63 6.01
CA LEU A 73 -1.73 9.63 5.01
C LEU A 73 -2.94 10.43 4.53
N LEU A 74 -4.06 9.75 4.24
CA LEU A 74 -5.30 10.39 3.82
C LEU A 74 -5.81 11.41 4.84
N VAL A 75 -5.86 11.06 6.13
CA VAL A 75 -6.38 11.95 7.18
C VAL A 75 -5.46 13.13 7.43
N ARG A 76 -4.14 12.90 7.43
CA ARG A 76 -3.15 13.98 7.54
C ARG A 76 -3.28 14.99 6.41
N LEU A 77 -3.38 14.51 5.16
CA LEU A 77 -3.53 15.37 3.99
C LEU A 77 -4.87 16.13 3.97
N LYS A 78 -5.99 15.47 4.31
CA LYS A 78 -7.28 16.15 4.46
C LYS A 78 -7.20 17.28 5.49
N LYS A 79 -6.61 17.04 6.64
CA LYS A 79 -6.43 18.04 7.69
C LYS A 79 -5.51 19.18 7.26
N LYS A 80 -4.42 18.85 6.55
CA LYS A 80 -3.40 19.82 6.12
C LYS A 80 -3.90 20.76 5.02
N PHE A 81 -4.70 20.26 4.08
CA PHE A 81 -5.11 21.00 2.89
C PHE A 81 -6.60 21.35 2.86
N GLY A 82 -7.40 20.88 3.79
CA GLY A 82 -8.85 21.11 3.81
C GLY A 82 -9.62 20.41 2.69
N PHE A 83 -9.05 19.36 2.08
CA PHE A 83 -9.69 18.64 1.00
C PHE A 83 -10.86 17.76 1.49
N GLU A 84 -12.08 18.08 1.10
CA GLU A 84 -13.26 17.27 1.42
C GLU A 84 -13.29 15.97 0.63
N HIS A 85 -12.96 16.02 -0.66
CA HIS A 85 -13.12 14.93 -1.62
C HIS A 85 -11.83 14.14 -1.88
N LEU A 86 -10.78 14.31 -1.05
CA LEU A 86 -9.53 13.58 -1.23
C LEU A 86 -9.72 12.08 -1.04
N VAL A 87 -9.28 11.29 -2.02
CA VAL A 87 -9.22 9.83 -1.97
C VAL A 87 -7.93 9.32 -2.63
N PRO A 88 -7.34 8.22 -2.15
CA PRO A 88 -6.23 7.59 -2.84
C PRO A 88 -6.71 6.90 -4.12
N ILE A 89 -6.00 7.06 -5.23
CA ILE A 89 -6.27 6.34 -6.49
C ILE A 89 -5.69 4.92 -6.41
N HIS A 90 -4.59 4.76 -5.72
CA HIS A 90 -3.97 3.47 -5.41
C HIS A 90 -3.43 3.46 -3.99
N ARG A 91 -2.97 2.31 -3.56
CA ARG A 91 -2.37 2.14 -2.23
C ARG A 91 -1.08 1.34 -2.29
N ILE A 92 -0.20 1.60 -1.33
CA ILE A 92 0.95 0.78 -0.97
C ILE A 92 0.81 0.35 0.48
N ASP A 93 1.56 -0.64 0.91
CA ASP A 93 1.48 -1.17 2.27
C ASP A 93 1.88 -0.11 3.30
N ARG A 94 1.43 -0.28 4.53
CA ARG A 94 1.80 0.59 5.66
C ARG A 94 3.32 0.72 5.80
N GLU A 95 4.01 -0.40 5.74
CA GLU A 95 5.46 -0.52 5.91
C GLU A 95 6.24 0.02 4.70
N THR A 96 5.66 0.03 3.50
CA THR A 96 6.30 0.51 2.27
C THR A 96 6.29 2.04 2.23
N ALA A 97 7.43 2.65 1.98
CA ALA A 97 7.51 4.08 1.69
C ALA A 97 7.40 4.37 0.19
N GLY A 98 7.26 5.65 -0.18
CA GLY A 98 7.33 6.11 -1.57
C GLY A 98 6.04 6.71 -2.12
N VAL A 99 5.95 6.79 -3.43
CA VAL A 99 4.96 7.61 -4.14
C VAL A 99 3.55 7.03 -4.05
N VAL A 100 2.60 7.88 -3.66
CA VAL A 100 1.16 7.60 -3.67
C VAL A 100 0.42 8.76 -4.35
N ILE A 101 -0.51 8.42 -5.25
CA ILE A 101 -1.35 9.39 -5.97
C ILE A 101 -2.73 9.42 -5.34
N PHE A 102 -3.21 10.62 -5.08
CA PHE A 102 -4.56 10.93 -4.63
C PHE A 102 -5.29 11.74 -5.68
N SER A 103 -6.61 11.62 -5.74
CA SER A 103 -7.50 12.56 -6.43
C SER A 103 -8.26 13.38 -5.40
N HIS A 104 -8.35 14.68 -5.63
CA HIS A 104 -9.21 15.58 -4.85
C HIS A 104 -10.34 16.20 -5.69
N ASN A 105 -10.39 15.87 -6.97
CA ASN A 105 -11.43 16.31 -7.90
C ASN A 105 -12.36 15.13 -8.25
N PRO A 106 -13.65 15.16 -7.83
CA PRO A 106 -14.61 14.09 -8.12
C PRO A 106 -14.85 13.85 -9.61
N ASP A 107 -14.83 14.91 -10.44
CA ASP A 107 -15.21 14.84 -11.85
C ASP A 107 -14.19 14.08 -12.69
N SER A 108 -12.90 14.22 -12.39
CA SER A 108 -11.81 13.54 -13.12
C SER A 108 -11.31 12.25 -12.45
N ARG A 109 -11.79 11.95 -11.24
CA ARG A 109 -11.33 10.79 -10.46
C ARG A 109 -11.46 9.48 -11.22
N GLY A 110 -12.56 9.29 -11.93
CA GLY A 110 -12.83 8.10 -12.72
C GLY A 110 -11.77 7.84 -13.78
N ASP A 111 -11.32 8.89 -14.45
CA ASP A 111 -10.31 8.80 -15.52
C ASP A 111 -8.96 8.34 -14.95
N TYR A 112 -8.48 8.96 -13.86
CA TYR A 112 -7.25 8.53 -13.19
C TYR A 112 -7.34 7.13 -12.61
N ALA A 113 -8.49 6.72 -12.05
CA ALA A 113 -8.68 5.36 -11.53
C ALA A 113 -8.66 4.31 -12.66
N SER A 114 -9.18 4.64 -13.84
CA SER A 114 -9.20 3.77 -15.01
C SER A 114 -7.82 3.36 -15.49
N LEU A 115 -6.80 4.23 -15.35
CA LEU A 115 -5.41 3.93 -15.70
C LEU A 115 -4.88 2.68 -14.97
N PHE A 116 -5.22 2.53 -13.70
CA PHE A 116 -4.81 1.36 -12.91
C PHE A 116 -5.55 0.09 -13.35
N GLN A 117 -6.84 0.21 -13.70
CA GLN A 117 -7.64 -0.91 -14.20
C GLN A 117 -7.13 -1.39 -15.57
N LYS A 118 -6.79 -0.45 -16.45
CA LYS A 118 -6.25 -0.72 -17.78
C LYS A 118 -4.77 -1.10 -17.78
N ARG A 119 -4.09 -1.00 -16.61
CA ARG A 119 -2.63 -1.23 -16.45
C ARG A 119 -1.77 -0.26 -17.26
N GLU A 120 -2.24 0.94 -17.46
CA GLU A 120 -1.51 2.03 -18.15
C GLU A 120 -0.56 2.78 -17.22
N VAL A 121 -0.44 2.33 -15.96
CA VAL A 121 0.45 2.89 -14.95
C VAL A 121 1.71 2.04 -14.82
N SER A 122 2.86 2.62 -15.08
CA SER A 122 4.16 2.02 -14.78
C SER A 122 4.57 2.34 -13.34
N LYS A 123 5.05 1.32 -12.63
CA LYS A 123 5.48 1.43 -11.23
C LYS A 123 6.88 0.83 -11.10
N VAL A 124 7.76 1.57 -10.47
CA VAL A 124 9.11 1.09 -10.13
C VAL A 124 9.26 1.08 -8.61
N TYR A 125 9.68 -0.05 -8.10
CA TYR A 125 10.04 -0.22 -6.70
C TYR A 125 11.52 -0.52 -6.56
N GLU A 126 12.06 -0.21 -5.41
CA GLU A 126 13.39 -0.62 -4.98
C GLU A 126 13.28 -1.42 -3.70
N ALA A 127 14.04 -2.49 -3.60
CA ALA A 127 14.11 -3.28 -2.37
C ALA A 127 15.55 -3.68 -2.07
N LEU A 128 15.92 -3.62 -0.79
CA LEU A 128 17.17 -4.20 -0.32
C LEU A 128 16.87 -5.59 0.26
N ALA A 129 17.52 -6.60 -0.31
CA ALA A 129 17.32 -7.99 0.06
C ALA A 129 18.68 -8.75 -0.02
N PRO A 130 18.80 -9.97 0.52
CA PRO A 130 19.96 -10.81 0.31
C PRO A 130 20.28 -10.98 -1.18
N THR A 131 21.55 -11.15 -1.52
CA THR A 131 21.94 -11.45 -2.89
C THR A 131 21.44 -12.83 -3.28
N LEU A 132 20.74 -12.92 -4.42
CA LEU A 132 20.28 -14.20 -4.97
C LEU A 132 21.48 -14.94 -5.58
N PRO A 133 21.91 -16.07 -5.00
CA PRO A 133 22.96 -16.88 -5.59
C PRO A 133 22.54 -17.34 -6.99
N ASP A 134 23.44 -17.30 -7.95
CA ASP A 134 23.23 -17.76 -9.33
C ASP A 134 22.05 -17.08 -10.06
N GLY A 135 21.55 -15.96 -9.53
CA GLY A 135 20.49 -15.18 -10.14
C GLY A 135 20.91 -14.61 -11.49
N ARG A 136 20.13 -14.93 -12.53
CA ARG A 136 20.31 -14.32 -13.87
C ARG A 136 19.32 -13.18 -14.02
N PHE A 137 19.83 -11.97 -14.08
CA PHE A 137 19.03 -10.74 -14.22
C PHE A 137 19.22 -10.11 -15.60
N PRO A 138 18.20 -9.42 -16.16
CA PRO A 138 16.85 -9.27 -15.60
C PRO A 138 16.06 -10.58 -15.64
N MET A 139 15.20 -10.80 -14.62
CA MET A 139 14.31 -11.96 -14.58
C MET A 139 12.85 -11.54 -14.40
N THR A 140 11.94 -12.43 -14.78
CA THR A 140 10.50 -12.26 -14.54
C THR A 140 10.00 -13.38 -13.63
N TYR A 141 9.43 -13.01 -12.49
CA TYR A 141 8.83 -13.95 -11.57
C TYR A 141 7.30 -13.90 -11.67
N ARG A 142 6.68 -15.08 -11.82
CA ARG A 142 5.23 -15.24 -11.95
C ARG A 142 4.74 -16.28 -10.96
N SER A 143 3.65 -15.99 -10.27
CA SER A 143 2.99 -16.95 -9.38
C SER A 143 1.51 -16.64 -9.20
N CYS A 144 0.78 -17.59 -8.63
CA CYS A 144 -0.59 -17.34 -8.19
C CYS A 144 -0.58 -16.95 -6.73
N LEU A 145 -1.04 -15.73 -6.42
CA LEU A 145 -1.16 -15.21 -5.07
C LEU A 145 -2.60 -15.32 -4.58
N ALA A 146 -2.78 -15.94 -3.43
CA ALA A 146 -4.05 -16.08 -2.71
C ALA A 146 -3.94 -15.54 -1.29
N GLU A 147 -5.07 -15.35 -0.63
CA GLU A 147 -5.10 -15.01 0.79
C GLU A 147 -4.48 -16.13 1.63
N GLY A 148 -3.66 -15.72 2.59
CA GLY A 148 -2.96 -16.62 3.51
C GLY A 148 -3.56 -16.60 4.91
N GLU A 149 -2.91 -17.32 5.80
CA GLU A 149 -3.19 -17.25 7.23
C GLU A 149 -2.01 -16.59 7.95
N PRO A 150 -2.31 -15.66 8.85
CA PRO A 150 -3.61 -14.99 9.08
C PRO A 150 -4.04 -14.11 7.88
N PHE A 151 -5.33 -13.82 7.78
CA PHE A 151 -6.03 -13.14 6.64
C PHE A 151 -5.34 -11.88 6.08
N PHE A 152 -4.49 -11.25 6.84
CA PHE A 152 -3.73 -10.07 6.39
C PHE A 152 -2.47 -10.42 5.58
N ARG A 153 -2.05 -11.69 5.52
CA ARG A 153 -0.95 -12.18 4.67
C ARG A 153 -1.47 -12.66 3.32
N MET A 154 -0.53 -12.81 2.39
CA MET A 154 -0.73 -13.52 1.12
C MET A 154 0.20 -14.72 1.08
N LYS A 155 -0.12 -15.71 0.25
CA LYS A 155 0.71 -16.89 -0.02
C LYS A 155 0.68 -17.24 -1.49
N GLU A 156 1.69 -17.94 -1.95
CA GLU A 156 1.65 -18.60 -3.26
C GLU A 156 0.86 -19.90 -3.17
N VAL A 157 0.12 -20.18 -4.22
CA VAL A 157 -0.62 -21.42 -4.42
C VAL A 157 -0.31 -21.99 -5.79
N ASP A 158 -0.37 -23.31 -5.92
CA ASP A 158 -0.18 -24.00 -7.20
C ASP A 158 -1.43 -23.84 -8.06
N SER A 159 -1.42 -22.81 -8.91
CA SER A 159 -2.49 -22.47 -9.83
C SER A 159 -1.94 -21.56 -10.93
N GLU A 160 -2.75 -21.27 -11.96
CA GLU A 160 -2.39 -20.34 -13.02
C GLU A 160 -1.94 -18.98 -12.47
N PRO A 161 -0.80 -18.42 -12.91
CA PRO A 161 -0.25 -17.19 -12.39
C PRO A 161 -1.20 -16.01 -12.53
N ASN A 162 -1.45 -15.30 -11.45
CA ASN A 162 -2.22 -14.07 -11.40
C ASN A 162 -1.39 -12.83 -11.02
N SER A 163 -0.10 -13.02 -10.84
CA SER A 163 0.86 -11.98 -10.47
C SER A 163 2.16 -12.12 -11.27
N GLU A 164 2.73 -10.97 -11.63
CA GLU A 164 3.99 -10.89 -12.39
C GLU A 164 4.81 -9.70 -11.90
N THR A 165 6.10 -9.94 -11.63
CA THR A 165 7.09 -8.90 -11.28
C THR A 165 8.36 -9.11 -12.09
N ARG A 166 8.81 -8.06 -12.77
CA ARG A 166 10.15 -8.02 -13.38
C ARG A 166 11.15 -7.56 -12.33
N ILE A 167 12.28 -8.26 -12.25
CA ILE A 167 13.30 -8.05 -11.22
C ILE A 167 14.62 -7.81 -11.92
N ASP A 168 15.31 -6.74 -11.54
CA ASP A 168 16.62 -6.39 -12.04
C ASP A 168 17.51 -5.97 -10.87
N VAL A 169 18.82 -5.94 -11.09
CA VAL A 169 19.83 -5.49 -10.12
C VAL A 169 20.19 -4.04 -10.39
N ILE A 170 20.13 -3.20 -9.36
CA ILE A 170 20.65 -1.84 -9.40
C ILE A 170 22.09 -1.84 -8.91
N GLU A 171 22.34 -2.47 -7.77
CA GLU A 171 23.64 -2.43 -7.10
C GLU A 171 23.83 -3.70 -6.26
N ASN A 172 24.97 -4.36 -6.45
CA ASN A 172 25.40 -5.44 -5.56
C ASN A 172 26.22 -4.83 -4.41
N ARG A 173 25.82 -5.12 -3.18
CA ARG A 173 26.53 -4.81 -1.97
C ARG A 173 27.06 -6.12 -1.38
N ARG A 174 27.94 -6.04 -0.38
CA ARG A 174 28.66 -7.21 0.13
C ARG A 174 27.80 -8.47 0.33
N ASP A 175 26.72 -8.35 1.13
CA ASP A 175 25.83 -9.48 1.48
C ASP A 175 24.38 -9.25 1.03
N THR A 176 24.13 -8.12 0.40
CA THR A 176 22.81 -7.67 -0.03
C THR A 176 22.87 -7.08 -1.42
N THR A 177 21.72 -7.03 -2.07
CA THR A 177 21.55 -6.44 -3.39
C THR A 177 20.39 -5.46 -3.34
N LEU A 178 20.59 -4.29 -3.94
CA LEU A 178 19.52 -3.36 -4.24
C LEU A 178 18.87 -3.78 -5.56
N TYR A 179 17.64 -4.25 -5.47
CA TYR A 179 16.87 -4.70 -6.61
C TYR A 179 15.92 -3.61 -7.12
N ARG A 180 15.78 -3.53 -8.44
CA ARG A 180 14.70 -2.82 -9.12
C ARG A 180 13.59 -3.81 -9.42
N LEU A 181 12.36 -3.44 -9.05
CA LEU A 181 11.20 -4.30 -9.18
C LEU A 181 10.11 -3.54 -9.92
N THR A 182 9.68 -4.09 -11.06
CA THR A 182 8.62 -3.52 -11.90
C THR A 182 7.43 -4.47 -11.90
N PRO A 183 6.46 -4.29 -11.00
CA PRO A 183 5.28 -5.15 -10.94
C PRO A 183 4.34 -4.83 -12.12
N VAL A 184 4.07 -5.83 -12.97
CA VAL A 184 3.09 -5.76 -14.06
C VAL A 184 1.67 -5.83 -13.52
N THR A 185 1.47 -6.57 -12.46
CA THR A 185 0.22 -6.68 -11.71
C THR A 185 0.32 -5.93 -10.38
N GLY A 186 -0.78 -5.79 -9.63
CA GLY A 186 -0.81 -5.06 -8.38
C GLY A 186 -1.50 -5.83 -7.24
N ARG A 187 -1.12 -7.10 -7.01
CA ARG A 187 -1.68 -7.88 -5.92
C ARG A 187 -1.14 -7.42 -4.57
N LYS A 188 -1.95 -7.58 -3.53
CA LYS A 188 -1.55 -7.29 -2.14
C LYS A 188 -0.26 -8.03 -1.79
N HIS A 189 0.71 -7.33 -1.21
CA HIS A 189 2.03 -7.83 -0.79
C HIS A 189 2.86 -8.53 -1.91
N GLN A 190 2.50 -8.35 -3.19
CA GLN A 190 3.08 -9.10 -4.31
C GLN A 190 4.62 -9.18 -4.27
N ILE A 191 5.28 -8.03 -4.24
CA ILE A 191 6.75 -7.95 -4.24
C ILE A 191 7.36 -8.69 -3.05
N ARG A 192 6.75 -8.54 -1.87
CA ARG A 192 7.21 -9.16 -0.62
C ARG A 192 7.14 -10.68 -0.68
N VAL A 193 6.02 -11.21 -1.20
CA VAL A 193 5.84 -12.65 -1.38
C VAL A 193 6.79 -13.20 -2.43
N HIS A 194 6.92 -12.53 -3.58
CA HIS A 194 7.81 -12.96 -4.66
C HIS A 194 9.27 -13.05 -4.21
N LEU A 195 9.81 -12.02 -3.52
CA LEU A 195 11.18 -12.07 -3.03
C LEU A 195 11.37 -13.12 -1.93
N ALA A 196 10.38 -13.31 -1.06
CA ALA A 196 10.43 -14.38 -0.06
C ALA A 196 10.40 -15.78 -0.68
N ALA A 197 9.61 -15.99 -1.74
CA ALA A 197 9.56 -17.26 -2.48
C ALA A 197 10.91 -17.56 -3.18
N LEU A 198 11.59 -16.53 -3.69
CA LEU A 198 12.94 -16.62 -4.23
C LEU A 198 14.03 -16.84 -3.15
N LYS A 199 13.66 -16.98 -1.86
CA LYS A 199 14.57 -17.13 -0.71
C LYS A 199 15.45 -15.91 -0.43
N ILE A 200 15.06 -14.74 -0.93
CA ILE A 200 15.67 -13.45 -0.68
C ILE A 200 14.65 -12.47 -0.08
N PRO A 201 14.12 -12.73 1.12
CA PRO A 201 13.13 -11.87 1.74
C PRO A 201 13.67 -10.44 1.91
N ILE A 202 12.79 -9.46 1.76
CA ILE A 202 13.15 -8.04 1.93
C ILE A 202 13.63 -7.82 3.37
N ILE A 203 14.70 -7.05 3.54
CA ILE A 203 15.24 -6.73 4.85
C ILE A 203 14.20 -6.03 5.70
N ASN A 204 14.08 -6.44 6.98
CA ASN A 204 13.11 -5.97 7.95
C ASN A 204 11.64 -6.28 7.59
N ASP A 205 11.38 -7.27 6.71
CA ASP A 205 10.02 -7.71 6.49
C ASP A 205 9.53 -8.57 7.66
N ARG A 206 8.54 -8.05 8.41
CA ARG A 206 7.96 -8.72 9.59
C ARG A 206 6.83 -9.70 9.24
N LEU A 207 6.44 -9.77 7.97
CA LEU A 207 5.38 -10.67 7.51
C LEU A 207 5.90 -11.86 6.71
N TYR A 208 7.08 -11.72 6.05
CA TYR A 208 7.62 -12.72 5.12
C TYR A 208 9.12 -12.95 5.33
N PRO A 209 9.62 -14.19 5.18
CA PRO A 209 8.84 -15.41 4.90
C PRO A 209 7.96 -15.80 6.08
N ASP A 210 8.39 -15.52 7.32
CA ASP A 210 7.72 -15.93 8.54
C ASP A 210 7.14 -14.72 9.29
N LEU A 211 5.96 -14.95 9.85
CA LEU A 211 5.29 -13.92 10.65
C LEU A 211 6.04 -13.72 11.96
N GLN A 212 6.67 -12.56 12.11
CA GLN A 212 7.24 -12.15 13.39
C GLN A 212 6.14 -11.71 14.36
N ARG A 213 6.30 -12.02 15.66
CA ARG A 213 5.34 -11.61 16.69
C ARG A 213 5.12 -10.10 16.64
N ARG A 214 3.86 -9.68 16.68
CA ARG A 214 3.49 -8.27 16.78
C ARG A 214 3.90 -7.73 18.16
N GLY A 215 4.99 -6.97 18.18
CA GLY A 215 5.33 -6.03 19.26
C GLY A 215 4.91 -4.61 18.88
N ALA A 216 5.34 -3.63 19.69
CA ALA A 216 5.31 -2.23 19.29
C ALA A 216 6.09 -2.02 17.99
N ASP A 217 5.74 -0.97 17.24
CA ASP A 217 6.50 -0.62 16.04
C ASP A 217 7.91 -0.17 16.46
N ASP A 218 8.92 -0.80 15.87
CA ASP A 218 10.29 -0.35 15.94
C ASP A 218 10.60 0.53 14.73
N PHE A 219 10.56 1.82 14.92
CA PHE A 219 10.79 2.80 13.87
C PHE A 219 12.23 2.86 13.35
N SER A 220 13.18 2.21 14.04
CA SER A 220 14.58 2.10 13.60
C SER A 220 14.77 1.00 12.53
N LEU A 221 13.81 0.09 12.38
CA LEU A 221 13.86 -1.04 11.47
C LEU A 221 12.77 -0.97 10.36
N PRO A 222 12.79 0.05 9.50
CA PRO A 222 11.83 0.14 8.41
C PRO A 222 12.01 -1.01 7.41
N LEU A 223 10.89 -1.50 6.85
CA LEU A 223 10.91 -2.42 5.72
C LEU A 223 11.71 -1.80 4.58
N LYS A 224 12.73 -2.46 4.09
CA LYS A 224 13.57 -1.96 3.01
C LYS A 224 12.91 -2.13 1.64
N LEU A 225 11.72 -1.54 1.49
CA LEU A 225 10.90 -1.50 0.26
C LEU A 225 10.40 -0.08 0.01
N LEU A 226 10.67 0.43 -1.18
CA LEU A 226 10.35 1.78 -1.60
C LEU A 226 9.61 1.77 -2.94
N ALA A 227 8.43 2.37 -3.01
CA ALA A 227 7.75 2.73 -4.25
C ALA A 227 8.50 3.93 -4.87
N ARG A 228 9.55 3.65 -5.63
CA ARG A 228 10.51 4.64 -6.15
C ARG A 228 9.86 5.61 -7.11
N ALA A 229 9.12 5.11 -8.08
CA ALA A 229 8.51 5.94 -9.11
C ALA A 229 7.17 5.39 -9.59
N ILE A 230 6.35 6.30 -10.05
CA ILE A 230 5.11 6.02 -10.77
C ILE A 230 5.02 6.92 -11.98
N SER A 231 4.65 6.36 -13.14
CA SER A 231 4.45 7.13 -14.35
C SER A 231 3.22 6.64 -15.12
N PHE A 232 2.53 7.58 -15.78
CA PHE A 232 1.33 7.31 -16.55
C PHE A 232 1.07 8.47 -17.53
N PRO A 233 0.38 8.24 -18.66
CA PRO A 233 -0.16 9.33 -19.46
C PRO A 233 -1.31 10.01 -18.70
N ASP A 234 -1.25 11.32 -18.57
CA ASP A 234 -2.33 12.09 -17.93
C ASP A 234 -3.63 11.92 -18.74
N PRO A 235 -4.72 11.42 -18.14
CA PRO A 235 -5.91 11.06 -18.88
C PRO A 235 -6.69 12.28 -19.43
N LEU A 236 -6.37 13.48 -18.95
CA LEU A 236 -7.03 14.72 -19.38
C LEU A 236 -6.25 15.44 -20.46
N THR A 237 -4.92 15.36 -20.42
CA THR A 237 -4.04 16.12 -21.31
C THR A 237 -3.24 15.25 -22.28
N GLY A 238 -3.13 13.96 -22.02
CA GLY A 238 -2.29 13.02 -22.77
C GLY A 238 -0.78 13.18 -22.51
N GLN A 239 -0.35 14.11 -21.65
CA GLN A 239 1.05 14.32 -21.33
C GLN A 239 1.56 13.25 -20.36
N ASP A 240 2.79 12.81 -20.54
CA ASP A 240 3.42 11.87 -19.61
C ASP A 240 3.68 12.55 -18.25
N ARG A 241 3.21 11.90 -17.19
CA ARG A 241 3.49 12.26 -15.80
C ARG A 241 4.43 11.24 -15.20
N CYS A 242 5.44 11.72 -14.48
CA CYS A 242 6.35 10.89 -13.72
C CYS A 242 6.64 11.53 -12.36
N PHE A 243 6.43 10.77 -11.28
CA PHE A 243 6.70 11.21 -9.91
C PHE A 243 7.68 10.25 -9.27
N GLN A 244 8.70 10.79 -8.61
CA GLN A 244 9.75 10.02 -7.96
C GLN A 244 9.85 10.36 -6.47
N SER A 245 10.05 9.33 -5.65
CA SER A 245 10.37 9.48 -4.24
C SER A 245 11.82 9.97 -4.07
N GLY A 246 12.00 10.94 -3.21
CA GLY A 246 13.32 11.40 -2.76
C GLY A 246 13.84 10.63 -1.54
N ARG A 247 13.18 9.54 -1.11
CA ARG A 247 13.62 8.72 0.03
C ARG A 247 14.66 7.69 -0.41
N GLU A 248 15.44 7.22 0.56
CA GLU A 248 16.46 6.18 0.39
C GLU A 248 16.17 4.97 1.28
N LEU A 249 16.70 3.78 0.87
CA LEU A 249 16.58 2.51 1.59
C LEU A 249 17.77 2.23 2.51
#